data_ad462e56c0c41ab872e7a4754ec54df8
#
_entry.id   ad462e56c0c41ab872e7a4754ec54df8
#
_cell.length_a   1.000
_cell.length_b   1.000
_cell.length_c   1.000
_cell.angle_alpha   90.00
_cell.angle_beta   90.00
_cell.angle_gamma   90.00
#
_symmetry.space_group_name_H-M   'P 1'
#
loop_
_entity.id
_entity.type
_entity.pdbx_description
1 polymer ?
#
loop_
_entity_poly.entity_id
_entity_poly.type
_entity_poly.pdbx_seq_one_letter_code
_entity_poly.pdbx_strand_id
1 'polypeptide(L)'
;MGSLKRKFQEKLGSTDESDPLVLAESVELVYDRNEMDRLLLDSLRDADYRPSPLYEKLLRLPWTDVFTTNYDTLLERAGEKLTEKTFQIITNKNDLIGSSGKTRLIKLHGSFPSQRPFIITAEDYRTYPQKFAPFVNTVQQSLLENTLCMIGFSGDDPNFNSWVGWIRDNLGE
;
A
#
# COMPACT_ATOMS: atom_id res chain seq x y z
N MET A 1 -0.40 -11.16 7.05
CA MET A 1 0.92 -10.96 7.72
C MET A 1 1.49 -12.23 8.35
N GLY A 2 0.74 -13.10 9.04
CA GLY A 2 1.30 -14.27 9.74
C GLY A 2 2.09 -15.28 8.86
N SER A 3 1.66 -15.53 7.61
CA SER A 3 2.36 -16.48 6.74
C SER A 3 3.68 -15.93 6.20
N LEU A 4 3.74 -14.65 5.88
CA LEU A 4 4.96 -13.98 5.39
C LEU A 4 6.01 -13.88 6.51
N LYS A 5 5.58 -13.45 7.71
CA LYS A 5 6.45 -13.43 8.89
C LYS A 5 7.11 -14.80 9.13
N ARG A 6 6.32 -15.88 9.10
CA ARG A 6 6.86 -17.24 9.27
C ARG A 6 7.88 -17.59 8.20
N LYS A 7 7.63 -17.26 6.93
CA LYS A 7 8.60 -17.50 5.85
C LYS A 7 9.90 -16.71 6.05
N PHE A 8 9.83 -15.48 6.53
CA PHE A 8 11.02 -14.71 6.86
C PHE A 8 11.81 -15.36 8.00
N GLN A 9 11.12 -15.78 9.06
CA GLN A 9 11.77 -16.48 10.18
C GLN A 9 12.40 -17.81 9.74
N GLU A 10 11.70 -18.62 8.93
CA GLU A 10 12.24 -19.87 8.37
C GLU A 10 13.47 -19.60 7.51
N LYS A 11 13.45 -18.55 6.69
CA LYS A 11 14.58 -18.18 5.83
C LYS A 11 15.81 -17.71 6.59
N LEU A 12 15.63 -17.03 7.71
CA LEU A 12 16.70 -16.54 8.59
C LEU A 12 17.25 -17.61 9.57
N GLY A 13 16.65 -18.81 9.59
CA GLY A 13 17.12 -19.90 10.47
C GLY A 13 16.67 -19.77 11.92
N SER A 14 15.36 -19.59 12.15
CA SER A 14 14.72 -19.54 13.49
C SER A 14 15.21 -18.39 14.35
N THR A 15 14.70 -17.20 14.11
CA THR A 15 14.92 -16.03 14.97
C THR A 15 13.71 -15.81 15.89
N ASP A 16 13.95 -15.29 17.10
CA ASP A 16 12.92 -14.85 18.03
C ASP A 16 12.33 -13.47 17.67
N GLU A 17 12.87 -12.80 16.62
CA GLU A 17 12.37 -11.52 16.16
C GLU A 17 10.90 -11.62 15.72
N SER A 18 10.10 -10.68 16.19
CA SER A 18 8.67 -10.67 15.95
C SER A 18 8.18 -9.49 15.11
N ASP A 19 9.00 -8.45 14.93
CA ASP A 19 8.67 -7.30 14.11
C ASP A 19 8.81 -7.64 12.61
N PRO A 20 7.72 -7.56 11.83
CA PRO A 20 7.76 -7.87 10.42
C PRO A 20 8.70 -6.98 9.60
N LEU A 21 8.88 -5.72 9.99
CA LEU A 21 9.76 -4.76 9.29
C LEU A 21 11.23 -5.14 9.50
N VAL A 22 11.60 -5.46 10.75
CA VAL A 22 12.96 -5.91 11.09
C VAL A 22 13.29 -7.24 10.43
N LEU A 23 12.32 -8.17 10.38
CA LEU A 23 12.49 -9.45 9.68
C LEU A 23 12.71 -9.24 8.18
N ALA A 24 11.92 -8.38 7.54
CA ALA A 24 12.07 -8.07 6.12
C ALA A 24 13.44 -7.44 5.81
N GLU A 25 13.86 -6.49 6.64
CA GLU A 25 15.17 -5.87 6.53
C GLU A 25 16.32 -6.88 6.73
N SER A 26 16.18 -7.78 7.69
CA SER A 26 17.17 -8.84 7.92
C SER A 26 17.27 -9.80 6.74
N VAL A 27 16.16 -10.15 6.09
CA VAL A 27 16.18 -10.97 4.86
C VAL A 27 16.86 -10.22 3.72
N GLU A 28 16.57 -8.92 3.53
CA GLU A 28 17.21 -8.10 2.51
C GLU A 28 18.71 -7.97 2.72
N LEU A 29 19.16 -7.80 3.96
CA LEU A 29 20.58 -7.69 4.30
C LEU A 29 21.36 -9.00 4.10
N VAL A 30 20.75 -10.15 4.42
CA VAL A 30 21.42 -11.46 4.36
C VAL A 30 21.42 -12.04 2.95
N TYR A 31 20.37 -11.83 2.20
CA TYR A 31 20.20 -12.42 0.87
C TYR A 31 20.28 -11.38 -0.24
N ASP A 32 19.24 -10.64 -0.49
CA ASP A 32 19.14 -9.40 -1.29
C ASP A 32 17.66 -8.98 -1.41
N ARG A 33 17.42 -7.86 -2.06
CA ARG A 33 16.08 -7.33 -2.34
C ARG A 33 15.23 -8.26 -3.21
N ASN A 34 15.84 -8.92 -4.21
CA ASN A 34 15.10 -9.79 -5.12
C ASN A 34 14.55 -11.02 -4.40
N GLU A 35 15.35 -11.59 -3.49
CA GLU A 35 14.90 -12.73 -2.68
C GLU A 35 13.77 -12.33 -1.72
N MET A 36 13.87 -11.18 -1.10
CA MET A 36 12.80 -10.63 -0.24
C MET A 36 11.51 -10.40 -1.05
N ASP A 37 11.59 -9.76 -2.22
CA ASP A 37 10.46 -9.55 -3.12
C ASP A 37 9.86 -10.88 -3.58
N ARG A 38 10.69 -11.90 -3.87
CA ARG A 38 10.22 -13.24 -4.24
C ARG A 38 9.43 -13.90 -3.12
N LEU A 39 9.93 -13.85 -1.87
CA LEU A 39 9.23 -14.38 -0.71
C LEU A 39 7.88 -13.68 -0.49
N LEU A 40 7.81 -12.38 -0.73
CA LEU A 40 6.57 -11.60 -0.68
C LEU A 40 5.58 -12.09 -1.73
N LEU A 41 5.99 -12.16 -3.00
CA LEU A 41 5.15 -12.62 -4.12
C LEU A 41 4.62 -14.04 -3.90
N ASP A 42 5.50 -14.97 -3.48
CA ASP A 42 5.13 -16.36 -3.18
C ASP A 42 4.19 -16.51 -1.98
N SER A 43 4.17 -15.51 -1.08
CA SER A 43 3.34 -15.53 0.12
C SER A 43 1.92 -15.05 -0.13
N LEU A 44 1.75 -14.11 -1.03
CA LEU A 44 0.47 -13.42 -1.21
C LEU A 44 -0.40 -14.04 -2.30
N ARG A 45 0.19 -14.78 -3.27
CA ARG A 45 -0.52 -15.59 -4.27
C ARG A 45 -1.77 -14.89 -4.83
N ASP A 46 -1.63 -13.63 -5.26
CA ASP A 46 -2.73 -12.74 -5.65
C ASP A 46 -3.71 -13.37 -6.65
N ALA A 47 -3.20 -14.18 -7.60
CA ALA A 47 -4.01 -14.87 -8.61
C ALA A 47 -4.99 -15.90 -8.02
N ASP A 48 -4.73 -16.44 -6.83
CA ASP A 48 -5.58 -17.46 -6.20
C ASP A 48 -6.84 -16.84 -5.55
N TYR A 49 -6.84 -15.53 -5.33
CA TYR A 49 -7.94 -14.83 -4.68
C TYR A 49 -8.81 -14.09 -5.68
N ARG A 50 -10.10 -14.01 -5.36
CA ARG A 50 -11.08 -13.24 -6.13
C ARG A 50 -11.69 -12.15 -5.25
N PRO A 51 -11.92 -10.94 -5.79
CA PRO A 51 -12.63 -9.92 -5.04
C PRO A 51 -14.03 -10.40 -4.65
N SER A 52 -14.38 -10.24 -3.38
CA SER A 52 -15.74 -10.52 -2.92
C SER A 52 -16.71 -9.41 -3.37
N PRO A 53 -18.02 -9.65 -3.39
CA PRO A 53 -19.02 -8.63 -3.70
C PRO A 53 -18.94 -7.38 -2.80
N LEU A 54 -18.32 -7.50 -1.63
CA LEU A 54 -18.10 -6.37 -0.73
C LEU A 54 -17.18 -5.31 -1.34
N TYR A 55 -16.13 -5.72 -2.09
CA TYR A 55 -15.23 -4.80 -2.79
C TYR A 55 -16.00 -3.97 -3.83
N GLU A 56 -16.87 -4.60 -4.60
CA GLU A 56 -17.70 -3.90 -5.59
C GLU A 56 -18.66 -2.89 -4.90
N LYS A 57 -19.31 -3.29 -3.81
CA LYS A 57 -20.18 -2.39 -3.02
C LYS A 57 -19.39 -1.21 -2.47
N LEU A 58 -18.19 -1.45 -1.94
CA LEU A 58 -17.30 -0.41 -1.44
C LEU A 58 -16.93 0.59 -2.54
N LEU A 59 -16.52 0.09 -3.69
CA LEU A 59 -16.07 0.94 -4.80
C LEU A 59 -17.20 1.72 -5.47
N ARG A 60 -18.47 1.33 -5.32
CA ARG A 60 -19.65 2.09 -5.78
C ARG A 60 -19.87 3.38 -4.99
N LEU A 61 -19.35 3.50 -3.77
CA LEU A 61 -19.46 4.73 -2.99
C LEU A 61 -18.78 5.90 -3.71
N PRO A 62 -19.19 7.15 -3.45
CA PRO A 62 -18.72 8.33 -4.20
C PRO A 62 -17.33 8.81 -3.75
N TRP A 63 -16.34 7.92 -3.82
CA TRP A 63 -14.95 8.25 -3.50
C TRP A 63 -14.36 9.25 -4.49
N THR A 64 -13.58 10.20 -3.99
CA THR A 64 -12.63 10.99 -4.76
C THR A 64 -11.37 10.17 -5.00
N ASP A 65 -10.79 9.67 -3.91
CA ASP A 65 -9.60 8.84 -3.90
C ASP A 65 -9.81 7.59 -3.04
N VAL A 66 -9.24 6.48 -3.46
CA VAL A 66 -9.10 5.25 -2.69
C VAL A 66 -7.63 4.96 -2.54
N PHE A 67 -7.10 5.10 -1.33
CA PHE A 67 -5.71 4.77 -1.01
C PHE A 67 -5.63 3.35 -0.45
N THR A 68 -4.61 2.61 -0.86
CA THR A 68 -4.34 1.29 -0.30
C THR A 68 -2.85 1.03 -0.15
N THR A 69 -2.48 0.39 0.95
CA THR A 69 -1.13 -0.13 1.20
C THR A 69 -1.00 -1.60 0.80
N ASN A 70 -2.09 -2.24 0.36
CA ASN A 70 -2.07 -3.62 -0.11
C ASN A 70 -1.37 -3.74 -1.46
N TYR A 71 -0.60 -4.81 -1.61
CA TYR A 71 0.10 -5.12 -2.87
C TYR A 71 -0.78 -5.85 -3.88
N ASP A 72 -1.82 -6.60 -3.39
CA ASP A 72 -2.73 -7.38 -4.24
C ASP A 72 -3.54 -6.51 -5.21
N THR A 73 -4.16 -7.15 -6.21
CA THR A 73 -4.97 -6.48 -7.23
C THR A 73 -6.48 -6.64 -7.03
N LEU A 74 -6.92 -6.96 -5.80
CA LEU A 74 -8.34 -7.21 -5.54
C LEU A 74 -9.23 -6.00 -5.77
N LEU A 75 -8.78 -4.80 -5.37
CA LEU A 75 -9.53 -3.56 -5.61
C LEU A 75 -9.60 -3.22 -7.10
N GLU A 76 -8.48 -3.34 -7.82
CA GLU A 76 -8.42 -3.10 -9.26
C GLU A 76 -9.38 -4.03 -10.00
N ARG A 77 -9.29 -5.34 -9.75
CA ARG A 77 -10.15 -6.37 -10.37
C ARG A 77 -11.63 -6.23 -9.99
N ALA A 78 -11.92 -5.68 -8.81
CA ALA A 78 -13.29 -5.32 -8.44
C ALA A 78 -13.78 -4.09 -9.19
N GLY A 79 -12.91 -3.07 -9.34
CA GLY A 79 -13.22 -1.85 -10.09
C GLY A 79 -13.49 -2.10 -11.56
N GLU A 80 -12.76 -3.03 -12.21
CA GLU A 80 -12.96 -3.43 -13.60
C GLU A 80 -14.35 -4.02 -13.89
N LYS A 81 -15.03 -4.55 -12.87
CA LYS A 81 -16.39 -5.09 -13.01
C LYS A 81 -17.48 -4.02 -12.94
N LEU A 82 -17.14 -2.80 -12.54
CA LEU A 82 -18.11 -1.71 -12.45
C LEU A 82 -18.27 -1.06 -13.82
N THR A 83 -19.48 -1.05 -14.34
CA THR A 83 -19.81 -0.42 -15.63
C THR A 83 -20.14 1.06 -15.50
N GLU A 84 -20.60 1.47 -14.34
CA GLU A 84 -21.04 2.82 -14.04
C GLU A 84 -19.94 3.75 -13.51
N LYS A 85 -18.76 3.21 -13.17
CA LYS A 85 -17.66 3.97 -12.57
C LYS A 85 -16.31 3.43 -13.04
N THR A 86 -15.42 4.34 -13.38
CA THR A 86 -14.05 3.99 -13.80
C THR A 86 -13.05 4.58 -12.83
N PHE A 87 -12.06 3.79 -12.44
CA PHE A 87 -10.95 4.23 -11.60
C PHE A 87 -9.69 4.45 -12.42
N GLN A 88 -9.03 5.58 -12.19
CA GLN A 88 -7.66 5.76 -12.64
C GLN A 88 -6.74 5.04 -11.65
N ILE A 89 -6.11 3.96 -12.09
CA ILE A 89 -5.17 3.20 -11.25
C ILE A 89 -3.83 3.94 -11.22
N ILE A 90 -3.34 4.23 -10.02
CA ILE A 90 -2.08 4.94 -9.79
C ILE A 90 -1.13 3.99 -9.04
N THR A 91 -0.11 3.53 -9.71
CA THR A 91 0.90 2.61 -9.17
C THR A 91 2.30 3.21 -9.14
N ASN A 92 2.53 4.26 -9.93
CA ASN A 92 3.80 4.97 -10.01
C ASN A 92 3.58 6.48 -10.18
N LYS A 93 4.64 7.27 -10.02
CA LYS A 93 4.56 8.74 -10.06
C LYS A 93 4.06 9.31 -11.39
N ASN A 94 4.29 8.60 -12.50
CA ASN A 94 3.88 9.09 -13.82
C ASN A 94 2.36 8.94 -14.01
N ASP A 95 1.72 7.99 -13.32
CA ASP A 95 0.27 7.78 -13.36
C ASP A 95 -0.49 8.95 -12.70
N LEU A 96 0.18 9.72 -11.83
CA LEU A 96 -0.39 10.93 -11.22
C LEU A 96 -0.60 12.05 -12.26
N ILE A 97 0.21 12.05 -13.34
CA ILE A 97 0.11 13.08 -14.38
C ILE A 97 -1.23 12.96 -15.09
N GLY A 98 -2.02 14.04 -15.07
CA GLY A 98 -3.35 14.07 -15.70
C GLY A 98 -4.42 13.23 -14.99
N SER A 99 -4.19 12.81 -13.74
CA SER A 99 -5.18 12.07 -12.93
C SER A 99 -6.14 12.99 -12.16
N SER A 100 -5.87 14.29 -12.11
CA SER A 100 -6.74 15.27 -11.43
C SER A 100 -8.17 15.25 -11.99
N GLY A 101 -9.16 15.36 -11.10
CA GLY A 101 -10.58 15.33 -11.47
C GLY A 101 -11.14 13.95 -11.83
N LYS A 102 -10.33 12.89 -11.71
CA LYS A 102 -10.78 11.50 -11.87
C LYS A 102 -10.86 10.80 -10.52
N THR A 103 -11.73 9.81 -10.40
CA THR A 103 -11.68 8.92 -9.22
C THR A 103 -10.43 8.04 -9.31
N ARG A 104 -9.56 8.12 -8.32
CA ARG A 104 -8.27 7.42 -8.32
C ARG A 104 -8.27 6.24 -7.35
N LEU A 105 -7.63 5.14 -7.76
CA LEU A 105 -7.22 4.05 -6.89
C LEU A 105 -5.69 4.06 -6.80
N ILE A 106 -5.15 4.41 -5.63
CA ILE A 106 -3.75 4.75 -5.45
C ILE A 106 -3.07 3.68 -4.59
N LYS A 107 -2.06 3.01 -5.17
CA LYS A 107 -1.26 1.95 -4.56
C LYS A 107 -0.01 2.58 -3.94
N LEU A 108 -0.02 2.76 -2.62
CA LEU A 108 1.05 3.48 -1.93
C LEU A 108 2.33 2.65 -1.75
N HIS A 109 2.22 1.32 -1.64
CA HIS A 109 3.34 0.44 -1.28
C HIS A 109 3.81 -0.48 -2.42
N GLY A 110 3.49 -0.14 -3.66
CA GLY A 110 3.73 -1.00 -4.81
C GLY A 110 2.51 -1.85 -5.16
N SER A 111 2.57 -2.58 -6.27
CA SER A 111 1.46 -3.41 -6.79
C SER A 111 1.96 -4.65 -7.51
N PHE A 112 1.26 -5.76 -7.35
CA PHE A 112 1.53 -6.96 -8.12
C PHE A 112 1.14 -6.77 -9.60
N PRO A 113 1.78 -7.50 -10.50
CA PRO A 113 2.97 -8.36 -10.28
C PRO A 113 4.30 -7.59 -10.36
N SER A 114 4.30 -6.36 -10.84
CA SER A 114 5.53 -5.74 -11.36
C SER A 114 5.85 -4.33 -10.86
N GLN A 115 4.94 -3.66 -10.17
CA GLN A 115 5.19 -2.29 -9.73
C GLN A 115 5.98 -2.25 -8.41
N ARG A 116 7.27 -2.04 -8.55
CA ARG A 116 8.26 -1.98 -7.47
C ARG A 116 8.75 -0.55 -7.24
N PRO A 117 9.42 -0.30 -6.10
CA PRO A 117 9.66 -1.24 -5.01
C PRO A 117 8.42 -1.50 -4.17
N PHE A 118 8.35 -2.67 -3.54
CA PHE A 118 7.39 -2.93 -2.47
C PHE A 118 7.89 -2.26 -1.18
N ILE A 119 7.05 -1.50 -0.50
CA ILE A 119 7.41 -0.85 0.76
C ILE A 119 7.18 -1.84 1.91
N ILE A 120 8.25 -2.41 2.46
CA ILE A 120 8.14 -3.52 3.41
C ILE A 120 9.21 -3.52 4.50
N THR A 121 10.39 -2.89 4.28
CA THR A 121 11.46 -2.80 5.28
C THR A 121 11.38 -1.49 6.07
N ALA A 122 12.01 -1.43 7.24
CA ALA A 122 12.10 -0.21 8.02
C ALA A 122 12.76 0.93 7.21
N GLU A 123 13.78 0.60 6.41
CA GLU A 123 14.45 1.55 5.53
C GLU A 123 13.54 2.06 4.40
N ASP A 124 12.65 1.21 3.84
CA ASP A 124 11.65 1.65 2.87
C ASP A 124 10.74 2.73 3.47
N TYR A 125 10.22 2.49 4.68
CA TYR A 125 9.36 3.45 5.38
C TYR A 125 10.10 4.72 5.73
N ARG A 126 11.34 4.63 6.21
CA ARG A 126 12.17 5.79 6.58
C ARG A 126 12.45 6.70 5.39
N THR A 127 12.69 6.12 4.22
CA THR A 127 13.03 6.86 2.99
C THR A 127 11.82 7.24 2.15
N TYR A 128 10.63 6.72 2.48
CA TYR A 128 9.39 6.93 1.73
C TYR A 128 9.08 8.41 1.47
N PRO A 129 9.15 9.32 2.46
CA PRO A 129 8.81 10.73 2.25
C PRO A 129 9.62 11.41 1.14
N GLN A 130 10.89 11.03 0.97
CA GLN A 130 11.75 11.59 -0.08
C GLN A 130 11.57 10.87 -1.42
N LYS A 131 11.62 9.52 -1.40
CA LYS A 131 11.56 8.72 -2.63
C LYS A 131 10.19 8.77 -3.32
N PHE A 132 9.13 8.92 -2.52
CA PHE A 132 7.74 8.90 -2.96
C PHE A 132 6.99 10.21 -2.65
N ALA A 133 7.72 11.34 -2.60
CA ALA A 133 7.15 12.66 -2.32
C ALA A 133 5.87 12.98 -3.13
N PRO A 134 5.72 12.65 -4.43
CA PRO A 134 4.48 12.88 -5.16
C PRO A 134 3.27 12.15 -4.55
N PHE A 135 3.46 10.93 -4.04
CA PHE A 135 2.39 10.17 -3.35
C PHE A 135 2.06 10.79 -2.00
N VAL A 136 3.10 11.15 -1.22
CA VAL A 136 2.93 11.83 0.08
C VAL A 136 2.12 13.11 -0.08
N ASN A 137 2.50 13.97 -1.04
CA ASN A 137 1.79 15.22 -1.31
C ASN A 137 0.33 14.97 -1.75
N THR A 138 0.08 13.92 -2.56
CA THR A 138 -1.28 13.56 -2.99
C THR A 138 -2.13 13.12 -1.80
N VAL A 139 -1.59 12.31 -0.88
CA VAL A 139 -2.29 11.91 0.34
C VAL A 139 -2.58 13.12 1.22
N GLN A 140 -1.58 13.95 1.47
CA GLN A 140 -1.73 15.14 2.30
C GLN A 140 -2.78 16.10 1.73
N GLN A 141 -2.74 16.38 0.43
CA GLN A 141 -3.76 17.21 -0.23
C GLN A 141 -5.16 16.59 -0.12
N SER A 142 -5.29 15.29 -0.38
CA SER A 142 -6.59 14.61 -0.27
C SER A 142 -7.15 14.66 1.16
N LEU A 143 -6.29 14.54 2.17
CA LEU A 143 -6.67 14.65 3.57
C LEU A 143 -7.09 16.07 3.99
N LEU A 144 -6.53 17.11 3.35
CA LEU A 144 -6.93 18.50 3.57
C LEU A 144 -8.30 18.83 2.96
N GLU A 145 -8.61 18.24 1.82
CA GLU A 145 -9.77 18.60 1.00
C GLU A 145 -10.99 17.70 1.24
N ASN A 146 -10.82 16.51 1.82
CA ASN A 146 -11.86 15.49 1.90
C ASN A 146 -12.00 14.88 3.29
N THR A 147 -13.11 14.22 3.54
CA THR A 147 -13.32 13.40 4.74
C THR A 147 -12.61 12.07 4.59
N LEU A 148 -11.74 11.70 5.54
CA LEU A 148 -11.09 10.41 5.61
C LEU A 148 -12.03 9.33 6.13
N CYS A 149 -12.15 8.23 5.39
CA CYS A 149 -12.84 7.02 5.83
C CYS A 149 -11.86 5.85 5.86
N MET A 150 -11.60 5.29 7.04
CA MET A 150 -10.69 4.16 7.23
C MET A 150 -11.47 2.85 7.24
N ILE A 151 -11.14 1.91 6.34
CA ILE A 151 -11.83 0.63 6.20
C ILE A 151 -10.82 -0.51 6.21
N GLY A 152 -10.91 -1.39 7.21
CA GLY A 152 -9.99 -2.53 7.36
C GLY A 152 -8.53 -2.14 7.60
N PHE A 153 -8.29 -0.95 8.13
CA PHE A 153 -6.99 -0.36 8.36
C PHE A 153 -6.77 -0.16 9.86
N SER A 154 -5.68 -0.72 10.41
CA SER A 154 -5.41 -0.68 11.87
C SER A 154 -4.92 0.68 12.36
N GLY A 155 -4.37 1.51 11.48
CA GLY A 155 -3.71 2.76 11.85
C GLY A 155 -2.24 2.60 12.28
N ASP A 156 -1.70 1.38 12.26
CA ASP A 156 -0.33 1.12 12.69
C ASP A 156 0.73 1.37 11.61
N ASP A 157 0.31 1.76 10.40
CA ASP A 157 1.23 2.08 9.30
C ASP A 157 2.05 3.33 9.62
N PRO A 158 3.41 3.25 9.62
CA PRO A 158 4.26 4.38 9.98
C PRO A 158 4.08 5.61 9.08
N ASN A 159 3.84 5.42 7.78
CA ASN A 159 3.59 6.53 6.86
C ASN A 159 2.26 7.21 7.19
N PHE A 160 1.21 6.43 7.47
CA PHE A 160 -0.09 6.99 7.84
C PHE A 160 0.01 7.83 9.12
N ASN A 161 0.68 7.33 10.15
CA ASN A 161 0.89 8.07 11.39
C ASN A 161 1.63 9.39 11.16
N SER A 162 2.62 9.39 10.25
CA SER A 162 3.32 10.61 9.82
C SER A 162 2.38 11.60 9.13
N TRP A 163 1.49 11.14 8.24
CA TRP A 163 0.55 12.02 7.53
C TRP A 163 -0.51 12.61 8.46
N VAL A 164 -1.06 11.83 9.38
CA VAL A 164 -2.01 12.32 10.38
C VAL A 164 -1.34 13.32 11.32
N GLY A 165 -0.10 13.05 11.74
CA GLY A 165 0.70 14.00 12.50
C GLY A 165 0.88 15.32 11.75
N TRP A 166 1.25 15.24 10.46
CA TRP A 166 1.41 16.44 9.62
C TRP A 166 0.10 17.24 9.51
N ILE A 167 -1.05 16.58 9.32
CA ILE A 167 -2.36 17.25 9.28
C ILE A 167 -2.63 17.96 10.59
N ARG A 168 -2.45 17.28 11.72
CA ARG A 168 -2.66 17.87 13.04
C ARG A 168 -1.77 19.11 13.25
N ASP A 169 -0.50 19.03 12.86
CA ASP A 169 0.47 20.10 13.06
C ASP A 169 0.23 21.32 12.14
N ASN A 170 -0.48 21.11 11.01
CA ASN A 170 -0.77 22.19 10.05
C ASN A 170 -2.20 22.74 10.13
N LEU A 171 -3.17 21.98 10.66
CA LEU A 171 -4.59 22.39 10.77
C LEU A 171 -5.06 22.46 12.21
N GLY A 172 -4.32 21.90 13.18
CA GLY A 172 -4.72 21.88 14.58
C GLY A 172 -4.52 23.27 15.24
N GLU A 173 -5.55 23.76 15.90
CA GLU A 173 -5.42 24.71 17.00
C GLU A 173 -5.31 23.95 18.31
#